data_0ffb49f7f8ac4b09b71436622ad261aa
#
_entry.id   0ffb49f7f8ac4b09b71436622ad261aa
#
_cell.length_a   1.000
_cell.length_b   1.000
_cell.length_c   1.000
_cell.angle_alpha   90.00
_cell.angle_beta   90.00
_cell.angle_gamma   90.00
#
_symmetry.space_group_name_H-M   'P 1'
#
loop_
_entity.id
_entity.type
_entity.pdbx_description
1 polymer ?
#
loop_
_entity_poly.entity_id
_entity_poly.type
_entity_poly.pdbx_seq_one_letter_code
_entity_poly.pdbx_strand_id
1 'polypeptide(L)'
;MGEDRLTIIGDVGVDVVLGPIAEWPRVGTETLLERGELRAGGAAGNAAFAVSYLGGHARLLSVVGNDESGAWLSGQLRPLGASLVVCDAPTTLTVGLIHSCGERTFFTTPGHLEAFSYEMLRPSLAPAPDANAIVLLAGVFLTPALRAAYPLLIRELHALGYLVALDTNWPPQDWSAALRDEVAGWISAVEHVLLNDLEIRSLAGNDDLATAIDRLAPMLKSGATLVVKTGPRGALGIQDGRRSEHAAQPASIFDTTGAGDSFNAGYLLARLEGAGLAESLAAGCAAATAVIARFPRRSIAAGDLARLRVRQPVPLETPR
;
A
#
# COMPACT_ATOMS: atom_id res chain seq x y z
N MET A 1 23.90 9.22 8.60
CA MET A 1 22.81 8.54 7.87
C MET A 1 22.10 7.72 8.94
N GLY A 2 20.85 8.06 9.28
CA GLY A 2 20.07 7.26 10.22
C GLY A 2 19.81 5.89 9.59
N GLU A 3 19.89 4.84 10.38
CA GLU A 3 19.54 3.49 9.93
C GLU A 3 18.07 3.48 9.50
N ASP A 4 17.75 2.80 8.38
CA ASP A 4 16.40 2.75 7.83
C ASP A 4 15.48 1.94 8.75
N ARG A 5 14.66 2.65 9.54
CA ARG A 5 13.70 2.04 10.48
C ARG A 5 12.44 1.53 9.79
N LEU A 6 12.22 1.89 8.52
CA LEU A 6 11.16 1.37 7.67
C LEU A 6 11.76 0.52 6.55
N THR A 7 11.33 -0.72 6.46
CA THR A 7 11.58 -1.58 5.31
C THR A 7 10.26 -1.87 4.62
N ILE A 8 10.24 -1.83 3.30
CA ILE A 8 9.07 -2.15 2.48
C ILE A 8 9.41 -3.36 1.62
N ILE A 9 8.59 -4.40 1.69
CA ILE A 9 8.77 -5.64 0.92
C ILE A 9 7.51 -5.87 0.10
N GLY A 10 7.67 -6.09 -1.21
CA GLY A 10 6.51 -6.41 -2.05
C GLY A 10 6.72 -6.11 -3.52
N ASP A 11 5.61 -5.91 -4.21
CA ASP A 11 5.56 -5.75 -5.65
C ASP A 11 6.06 -4.39 -6.10
N VAL A 12 6.82 -4.41 -7.18
CA VAL A 12 7.13 -3.24 -8.00
C VAL A 12 6.86 -3.59 -9.46
N GLY A 13 6.44 -2.62 -10.26
CA GLY A 13 6.12 -2.88 -11.67
C GLY A 13 6.17 -1.63 -12.51
N VAL A 14 5.95 -1.79 -13.80
CA VAL A 14 5.81 -0.68 -14.73
C VAL A 14 4.34 -0.49 -15.04
N ASP A 15 3.80 0.70 -14.73
CA ASP A 15 2.43 1.07 -15.02
C ASP A 15 2.37 1.94 -16.28
N VAL A 16 1.57 1.53 -17.24
CA VAL A 16 1.18 2.32 -18.42
C VAL A 16 -0.22 2.86 -18.16
N VAL A 17 -0.34 4.15 -17.85
CA VAL A 17 -1.63 4.77 -17.53
C VAL A 17 -2.15 5.51 -18.75
N LEU A 18 -3.31 5.11 -19.25
CA LEU A 18 -3.94 5.61 -20.45
C LEU A 18 -5.36 6.15 -20.17
N GLY A 19 -5.80 7.15 -20.95
CA GLY A 19 -7.18 7.63 -20.86
C GLY A 19 -7.34 9.14 -21.05
N PRO A 20 -8.53 9.70 -20.73
CA PRO A 20 -9.75 8.96 -20.38
C PRO A 20 -10.39 8.25 -21.57
N ILE A 21 -11.13 7.14 -21.31
CA ILE A 21 -12.01 6.50 -22.28
C ILE A 21 -13.47 6.68 -21.84
N ALA A 22 -14.35 7.04 -22.79
CA ALA A 22 -15.78 7.20 -22.53
C ALA A 22 -16.51 5.87 -22.50
N GLU A 23 -16.14 4.98 -23.40
CA GLU A 23 -16.70 3.64 -23.57
C GLU A 23 -15.61 2.67 -24.06
N TRP A 24 -15.87 1.37 -24.00
CA TRP A 24 -14.93 0.37 -24.51
C TRP A 24 -14.79 0.49 -26.03
N PRO A 25 -13.54 0.58 -26.56
CA PRO A 25 -13.30 0.63 -27.98
C PRO A 25 -13.87 -0.61 -28.71
N ARG A 26 -14.34 -0.40 -29.94
CA ARG A 26 -14.76 -1.51 -30.79
C ARG A 26 -13.53 -2.33 -31.19
N VAL A 27 -13.66 -3.65 -31.13
CA VAL A 27 -12.59 -4.57 -31.55
C VAL A 27 -12.15 -4.28 -32.99
N GLY A 28 -10.84 -4.20 -33.22
CA GLY A 28 -10.24 -3.95 -34.54
C GLY A 28 -10.18 -2.46 -34.90
N THR A 29 -10.43 -1.54 -33.97
CA THR A 29 -10.30 -0.10 -34.20
C THR A 29 -9.17 0.52 -33.36
N GLU A 30 -8.68 1.69 -33.79
CA GLU A 30 -7.75 2.51 -33.04
C GLU A 30 -8.50 3.61 -32.30
N THR A 31 -8.09 3.92 -31.08
CA THR A 31 -8.62 5.02 -30.27
C THR A 31 -7.50 5.93 -29.84
N LEU A 32 -7.59 7.21 -30.19
CA LEU A 32 -6.65 8.22 -29.71
C LEU A 32 -7.06 8.67 -28.30
N LEU A 33 -6.11 8.67 -27.38
CA LEU A 33 -6.31 9.02 -25.99
C LEU A 33 -5.58 10.34 -25.68
N GLU A 34 -6.16 11.13 -24.77
CA GLU A 34 -5.61 12.43 -24.38
C GLU A 34 -4.37 12.29 -23.50
N ARG A 35 -4.24 11.16 -22.79
CA ARG A 35 -3.19 10.93 -21.80
C ARG A 35 -2.56 9.56 -21.98
N GLY A 36 -1.23 9.53 -21.94
CA GLY A 36 -0.43 8.33 -21.85
C GLY A 36 0.79 8.60 -20.97
N GLU A 37 1.01 7.78 -19.95
CA GLU A 37 2.12 7.92 -19.01
C GLU A 37 2.75 6.58 -18.70
N LEU A 38 4.07 6.58 -18.56
CA LEU A 38 4.83 5.45 -18.01
C LEU A 38 5.23 5.81 -16.57
N ARG A 39 4.93 4.92 -15.62
CA ARG A 39 5.22 5.11 -14.20
C ARG A 39 5.89 3.87 -13.61
N ALA A 40 6.78 4.09 -12.65
CA ALA A 40 7.12 3.04 -11.70
C ALA A 40 5.97 2.91 -10.70
N GLY A 41 5.48 1.70 -10.50
CA GLY A 41 4.30 1.38 -9.69
C GLY A 41 4.51 0.12 -8.84
N GLY A 42 3.40 -0.58 -8.58
CA GLY A 42 3.29 -1.61 -7.56
C GLY A 42 3.02 -1.01 -6.18
N ALA A 43 2.35 -1.74 -5.30
CA ALA A 43 1.98 -1.22 -3.97
C ALA A 43 3.20 -0.88 -3.13
N ALA A 44 4.21 -1.76 -3.11
CA ALA A 44 5.48 -1.50 -2.41
C ALA A 44 6.25 -0.33 -3.05
N GLY A 45 6.28 -0.25 -4.39
CA GLY A 45 6.89 0.86 -5.11
C GLY A 45 6.22 2.20 -4.79
N ASN A 46 4.89 2.27 -4.86
CA ASN A 46 4.12 3.45 -4.52
C ASN A 46 4.33 3.91 -3.08
N ALA A 47 4.36 2.96 -2.12
CA ALA A 47 4.64 3.26 -0.72
C ALA A 47 6.04 3.85 -0.54
N ALA A 48 7.06 3.31 -1.21
CA ALA A 48 8.42 3.84 -1.17
C ALA A 48 8.52 5.26 -1.77
N PHE A 49 7.86 5.51 -2.90
CA PHE A 49 7.75 6.87 -3.46
C PHE A 49 7.07 7.81 -2.48
N ALA A 50 5.96 7.40 -1.85
CA ALA A 50 5.24 8.22 -0.90
C ALA A 50 6.12 8.56 0.32
N VAL A 51 6.86 7.59 0.88
CA VAL A 51 7.84 7.85 1.96
C VAL A 51 8.84 8.92 1.54
N SER A 52 9.41 8.81 0.33
CA SER A 52 10.36 9.80 -0.19
C SER A 52 9.72 11.19 -0.37
N TYR A 53 8.48 11.27 -0.90
CA TYR A 53 7.76 12.55 -1.06
C TYR A 53 7.47 13.23 0.27
N LEU A 54 7.29 12.44 1.33
CA LEU A 54 7.09 12.92 2.70
C LEU A 54 8.39 13.32 3.40
N GLY A 55 9.55 13.17 2.74
CA GLY A 55 10.86 13.45 3.30
C GLY A 55 11.37 12.37 4.26
N GLY A 56 10.73 11.21 4.28
CA GLY A 56 11.16 10.03 5.02
C GLY A 56 12.16 9.17 4.25
N HIS A 57 12.67 8.15 4.93
CA HIS A 57 13.54 7.13 4.35
C HIS A 57 12.97 5.75 4.59
N ALA A 58 13.11 4.88 3.59
CA ALA A 58 12.76 3.47 3.69
C ALA A 58 13.73 2.64 2.84
N ARG A 59 13.95 1.42 3.26
CA ARG A 59 14.60 0.40 2.44
C ARG A 59 13.54 -0.37 1.67
N LEU A 60 13.58 -0.37 0.35
CA LEU A 60 12.68 -1.14 -0.50
C LEU A 60 13.36 -2.44 -0.93
N LEU A 61 12.75 -3.59 -0.63
CA LEU A 61 13.22 -4.92 -1.04
C LEU A 61 12.21 -5.51 -2.04
N SER A 62 12.67 -5.79 -3.25
CA SER A 62 11.84 -6.36 -4.31
C SER A 62 12.68 -7.03 -5.38
N VAL A 63 12.04 -7.46 -6.46
CA VAL A 63 12.68 -8.03 -7.64
C VAL A 63 12.33 -7.21 -8.88
N VAL A 64 13.10 -7.34 -9.94
CA VAL A 64 12.83 -6.75 -11.27
C VAL A 64 13.18 -7.76 -12.36
N GLY A 65 12.56 -7.62 -13.52
CA GLY A 65 12.86 -8.46 -14.67
C GLY A 65 14.22 -8.14 -15.31
N ASN A 66 14.72 -9.09 -16.11
CA ASN A 66 15.96 -8.97 -16.86
C ASN A 66 15.69 -8.46 -18.29
N ASP A 67 15.04 -7.30 -18.39
CA ASP A 67 14.73 -6.63 -19.66
C ASP A 67 14.91 -5.11 -19.56
N GLU A 68 14.65 -4.39 -20.65
CA GLU A 68 14.76 -2.93 -20.70
C GLU A 68 13.81 -2.23 -19.73
N SER A 69 12.61 -2.77 -19.55
CA SER A 69 11.63 -2.27 -18.60
C SER A 69 12.10 -2.43 -17.15
N GLY A 70 12.75 -3.56 -16.83
CA GLY A 70 13.37 -3.81 -15.52
C GLY A 70 14.56 -2.89 -15.25
N ALA A 71 15.39 -2.64 -16.27
CA ALA A 71 16.48 -1.68 -16.16
C ALA A 71 15.95 -0.25 -15.91
N TRP A 72 14.91 0.17 -16.65
CA TRP A 72 14.25 1.46 -16.44
C TRP A 72 13.63 1.56 -15.04
N LEU A 73 12.87 0.53 -14.62
CA LEU A 73 12.23 0.47 -13.29
C LEU A 73 13.27 0.56 -12.16
N SER A 74 14.38 -0.18 -12.30
CA SER A 74 15.50 -0.12 -11.35
C SER A 74 16.08 1.28 -11.24
N GLY A 75 16.20 1.99 -12.38
CA GLY A 75 16.65 3.37 -12.41
C GLY A 75 15.72 4.33 -11.66
N GLN A 76 14.41 4.10 -11.71
CA GLN A 76 13.42 4.90 -10.98
C GLN A 76 13.43 4.62 -9.47
N LEU A 77 13.65 3.37 -9.06
CA LEU A 77 13.56 2.94 -7.66
C LEU A 77 14.90 3.10 -6.88
N ARG A 78 16.03 3.07 -7.56
CA ARG A 78 17.36 3.20 -6.91
C ARG A 78 17.50 4.44 -6.02
N PRO A 79 17.02 5.64 -6.39
CA PRO A 79 17.08 6.82 -5.54
C PRO A 79 16.30 6.69 -4.23
N LEU A 80 15.38 5.70 -4.12
CA LEU A 80 14.55 5.44 -2.95
C LEU A 80 15.17 4.44 -1.96
N GLY A 81 16.44 4.08 -2.11
CA GLY A 81 17.07 3.06 -1.27
C GLY A 81 16.66 1.63 -1.63
N ALA A 82 16.27 1.39 -2.89
CA ALA A 82 15.84 0.06 -3.32
C ALA A 82 17.00 -0.93 -3.43
N SER A 83 16.82 -2.10 -2.84
CA SER A 83 17.64 -3.30 -2.99
C SER A 83 16.85 -4.30 -3.85
N LEU A 84 17.20 -4.38 -5.12
CA LEU A 84 16.46 -5.12 -6.14
C LEU A 84 17.24 -6.33 -6.61
N VAL A 85 16.60 -7.49 -6.61
CA VAL A 85 17.15 -8.71 -7.22
C VAL A 85 16.65 -8.77 -8.67
N VAL A 86 17.58 -8.96 -9.62
CA VAL A 86 17.23 -9.19 -11.03
C VAL A 86 16.93 -10.67 -11.21
N CYS A 87 15.75 -11.01 -11.75
CA CYS A 87 15.38 -12.38 -12.06
C CYS A 87 15.26 -12.58 -13.59
N ASP A 88 15.45 -13.81 -14.04
CA ASP A 88 15.34 -14.18 -15.46
C ASP A 88 13.87 -14.36 -15.86
N ALA A 89 13.16 -13.24 -15.89
CA ALA A 89 11.75 -13.13 -16.29
C ALA A 89 11.49 -11.75 -16.88
N PRO A 90 10.47 -11.58 -17.75
CA PRO A 90 10.08 -10.24 -18.22
C PRO A 90 9.55 -9.40 -17.06
N THR A 91 9.70 -8.10 -17.17
CA THR A 91 9.14 -7.17 -16.17
C THR A 91 7.61 -7.17 -16.24
N THR A 92 6.97 -7.25 -15.08
CA THR A 92 5.52 -7.12 -14.97
C THR A 92 5.08 -5.73 -15.41
N LEU A 93 4.14 -5.68 -16.34
CA LEU A 93 3.53 -4.47 -16.87
C LEU A 93 2.06 -4.43 -16.44
N THR A 94 1.61 -3.27 -15.99
CA THR A 94 0.20 -3.00 -15.71
C THR A 94 -0.29 -1.88 -16.60
N VAL A 95 -1.29 -2.13 -17.44
CA VAL A 95 -2.00 -1.08 -18.19
C VAL A 95 -3.21 -0.65 -17.38
N GLY A 96 -3.23 0.59 -16.93
CA GLY A 96 -4.34 1.23 -16.25
C GLY A 96 -5.14 2.12 -17.20
N LEU A 97 -6.37 1.73 -17.53
CA LEU A 97 -7.28 2.55 -18.30
C LEU A 97 -8.14 3.40 -17.37
N ILE A 98 -8.09 4.72 -17.53
CA ILE A 98 -8.94 5.67 -16.82
C ILE A 98 -10.22 5.84 -17.62
N HIS A 99 -11.38 5.65 -16.99
CA HIS A 99 -12.68 5.91 -17.56
C HIS A 99 -13.11 7.35 -17.32
N SER A 100 -13.96 7.91 -18.20
CA SER A 100 -14.48 9.28 -18.05
C SER A 100 -15.28 9.50 -16.77
N CYS A 101 -15.81 8.44 -16.14
CA CYS A 101 -16.43 8.47 -14.82
C CYS A 101 -15.43 8.54 -13.66
N GLY A 102 -14.12 8.49 -13.91
CA GLY A 102 -13.07 8.49 -12.90
C GLY A 102 -12.66 7.10 -12.40
N GLU A 103 -13.41 6.06 -12.77
CA GLU A 103 -13.06 4.66 -12.44
C GLU A 103 -11.90 4.17 -13.32
N ARG A 104 -11.31 3.04 -12.94
CA ARG A 104 -10.13 2.46 -13.61
C ARG A 104 -10.30 0.97 -13.82
N THR A 105 -9.72 0.50 -14.93
CA THR A 105 -9.56 -0.92 -15.23
C THR A 105 -8.09 -1.22 -15.41
N PHE A 106 -7.60 -2.29 -14.79
CA PHE A 106 -6.21 -2.69 -14.85
C PHE A 106 -6.06 -4.01 -15.60
N PHE A 107 -5.01 -4.09 -16.43
CA PHE A 107 -4.54 -5.30 -17.09
C PHE A 107 -3.09 -5.51 -16.72
N THR A 108 -2.82 -6.55 -15.96
CA THR A 108 -1.47 -6.86 -15.46
C THR A 108 -0.96 -8.13 -16.12
N THR A 109 0.25 -8.07 -16.70
CA THR A 109 0.92 -9.26 -17.22
C THR A 109 1.63 -9.98 -16.07
N PRO A 110 1.68 -11.33 -16.11
CA PRO A 110 2.61 -12.06 -15.27
C PRO A 110 4.05 -11.67 -15.64
N GLY A 111 4.97 -11.92 -14.76
CA GLY A 111 6.37 -11.60 -15.02
C GLY A 111 7.25 -11.86 -13.81
N HIS A 112 8.22 -10.99 -13.58
CA HIS A 112 9.17 -11.12 -12.48
C HIS A 112 8.50 -11.27 -11.10
N LEU A 113 7.28 -10.72 -10.90
CA LEU A 113 6.56 -10.85 -9.64
C LEU A 113 6.14 -12.29 -9.33
N GLU A 114 5.85 -13.12 -10.35
CA GLU A 114 5.57 -14.55 -10.14
C GLU A 114 6.79 -15.32 -9.62
N ALA A 115 7.98 -14.90 -10.04
CA ALA A 115 9.25 -15.51 -9.62
C ALA A 115 9.73 -15.01 -8.25
N PHE A 116 9.18 -13.91 -7.73
CA PHE A 116 9.62 -13.34 -6.46
C PHE A 116 9.36 -14.29 -5.31
N SER A 117 10.42 -14.94 -4.83
CA SER A 117 10.36 -15.95 -3.78
C SER A 117 11.04 -15.48 -2.49
N TYR A 118 10.78 -16.21 -1.41
CA TYR A 118 11.43 -16.00 -0.13
C TYR A 118 12.95 -16.22 -0.22
N GLU A 119 13.41 -17.20 -0.99
CA GLU A 119 14.82 -17.50 -1.19
C GLU A 119 15.57 -16.34 -1.87
N MET A 120 14.91 -15.62 -2.78
CA MET A 120 15.46 -14.43 -3.41
C MET A 120 15.51 -13.24 -2.44
N LEU A 121 14.52 -13.13 -1.56
CA LEU A 121 14.42 -12.05 -0.58
C LEU A 121 15.39 -12.23 0.60
N ARG A 122 15.52 -13.46 1.10
CA ARG A 122 16.20 -13.80 2.36
C ARG A 122 17.62 -13.23 2.48
N PRO A 123 18.50 -13.26 1.45
CA PRO A 123 19.85 -12.69 1.56
C PRO A 123 19.85 -11.16 1.84
N SER A 124 18.75 -10.49 1.58
CA SER A 124 18.58 -9.04 1.81
C SER A 124 17.96 -8.71 3.19
N LEU A 125 17.53 -9.72 3.94
CA LEU A 125 17.01 -9.49 5.30
C LEU A 125 18.17 -9.21 6.26
N ALA A 126 17.99 -8.25 7.17
CA ALA A 126 18.97 -7.87 8.17
C ALA A 126 18.25 -7.64 9.51
N PRO A 127 18.94 -7.74 10.66
CA PRO A 127 18.34 -7.39 11.95
C PRO A 127 17.77 -5.97 11.97
N ALA A 128 16.68 -5.79 12.72
CA ALA A 128 16.07 -4.49 12.93
C ALA A 128 17.07 -3.52 13.61
N PRO A 129 17.14 -2.27 13.17
CA PRO A 129 18.03 -1.28 13.78
C PRO A 129 17.62 -0.89 15.21
N ASP A 130 16.33 -0.97 15.52
CA ASP A 130 15.77 -0.78 16.86
C ASP A 130 14.46 -1.54 17.04
N ALA A 131 13.94 -1.58 18.26
CA ALA A 131 12.72 -2.32 18.61
C ALA A 131 11.42 -1.73 18.03
N ASN A 132 11.46 -0.55 17.43
CA ASN A 132 10.32 0.09 16.79
C ASN A 132 10.41 0.05 15.27
N ALA A 133 11.44 -0.58 14.71
CA ALA A 133 11.58 -0.71 13.27
C ALA A 133 10.42 -1.53 12.67
N ILE A 134 9.90 -1.08 11.55
CA ILE A 134 8.71 -1.66 10.92
C ILE A 134 9.06 -2.20 9.54
N VAL A 135 8.52 -3.38 9.21
CA VAL A 135 8.47 -3.90 7.83
C VAL A 135 7.04 -3.79 7.33
N LEU A 136 6.83 -3.10 6.22
CA LEU A 136 5.57 -3.13 5.47
C LEU A 136 5.63 -4.25 4.43
N LEU A 137 4.71 -5.20 4.52
CA LEU A 137 4.43 -6.19 3.48
C LEU A 137 3.27 -5.67 2.61
N ALA A 138 3.48 -5.47 1.31
CA ALA A 138 2.50 -4.92 0.38
C ALA A 138 2.47 -5.68 -0.95
N GLY A 139 1.30 -5.72 -1.62
CA GLY A 139 1.16 -6.31 -2.95
C GLY A 139 1.23 -7.84 -2.98
N VAL A 140 0.80 -8.50 -1.91
CA VAL A 140 0.97 -9.95 -1.71
C VAL A 140 0.40 -10.82 -2.83
N PHE A 141 -0.72 -10.40 -3.43
CA PHE A 141 -1.44 -11.24 -4.39
C PHE A 141 -0.81 -11.27 -5.79
N LEU A 142 0.10 -10.35 -6.08
CA LEU A 142 0.86 -10.35 -7.32
C LEU A 142 2.21 -11.10 -7.19
N THR A 143 2.55 -11.60 -5.99
CA THR A 143 3.80 -12.31 -5.70
C THR A 143 3.53 -13.72 -5.16
N PRO A 144 2.97 -14.64 -5.96
CA PRO A 144 2.45 -15.93 -5.47
C PRO A 144 3.51 -16.81 -4.81
N ALA A 145 4.76 -16.81 -5.29
CA ALA A 145 5.84 -17.58 -4.69
C ALA A 145 6.23 -17.04 -3.30
N LEU A 146 6.30 -15.71 -3.14
CA LEU A 146 6.56 -15.08 -1.84
C LEU A 146 5.35 -15.24 -0.90
N ARG A 147 4.12 -15.10 -1.41
CA ARG A 147 2.87 -15.30 -0.67
C ARG A 147 2.84 -16.66 0.03
N ALA A 148 3.22 -17.73 -0.66
CA ALA A 148 3.26 -19.08 -0.09
C ALA A 148 4.18 -19.17 1.16
N ALA A 149 5.18 -18.29 1.26
CA ALA A 149 6.12 -18.22 2.36
C ALA A 149 5.78 -17.16 3.44
N TYR A 150 4.68 -16.41 3.32
CA TYR A 150 4.33 -15.33 4.27
C TYR A 150 4.34 -15.76 5.74
N PRO A 151 3.80 -16.94 6.14
CA PRO A 151 3.89 -17.36 7.53
C PRO A 151 5.34 -17.57 8.02
N LEU A 152 6.24 -17.99 7.13
CA LEU A 152 7.66 -18.12 7.42
C LEU A 152 8.32 -16.73 7.48
N LEU A 153 8.06 -15.89 6.51
CA LEU A 153 8.61 -14.53 6.41
C LEU A 153 8.23 -13.69 7.65
N ILE A 154 6.96 -13.69 8.05
CA ILE A 154 6.50 -12.95 9.24
C ILE A 154 7.23 -13.43 10.50
N ARG A 155 7.40 -14.74 10.69
CA ARG A 155 8.15 -15.28 11.83
C ARG A 155 9.62 -14.85 11.79
N GLU A 156 10.27 -14.86 10.62
CA GLU A 156 11.67 -14.44 10.50
C GLU A 156 11.82 -12.93 10.76
N LEU A 157 10.92 -12.09 10.26
CA LEU A 157 10.94 -10.65 10.53
C LEU A 157 10.80 -10.36 12.03
N HIS A 158 9.93 -11.08 12.75
CA HIS A 158 9.85 -10.98 14.20
C HIS A 158 11.15 -11.45 14.91
N ALA A 159 11.74 -12.55 14.43
CA ALA A 159 13.02 -13.03 14.97
C ALA A 159 14.18 -12.05 14.73
N LEU A 160 14.10 -11.26 13.66
CA LEU A 160 15.02 -10.16 13.36
C LEU A 160 14.71 -8.88 14.14
N GLY A 161 13.62 -8.84 14.92
CA GLY A 161 13.24 -7.74 15.80
C GLY A 161 12.31 -6.68 15.20
N TYR A 162 11.74 -6.92 14.02
CA TYR A 162 10.79 -6.00 13.38
C TYR A 162 9.36 -6.13 13.91
N LEU A 163 8.65 -5.01 13.93
CA LEU A 163 7.20 -4.97 13.88
C LEU A 163 6.76 -5.13 12.41
N VAL A 164 5.69 -5.87 12.17
CA VAL A 164 5.21 -6.13 10.80
C VAL A 164 3.91 -5.39 10.54
N ALA A 165 3.85 -4.66 9.43
CA ALA A 165 2.65 -4.05 8.87
C ALA A 165 2.25 -4.81 7.60
N LEU A 166 0.95 -5.02 7.39
CA LEU A 166 0.42 -5.75 6.24
C LEU A 166 -0.65 -4.92 5.52
N ASP A 167 -0.46 -4.72 4.22
CA ASP A 167 -1.47 -4.27 3.27
C ASP A 167 -1.59 -5.32 2.17
N THR A 168 -2.72 -6.03 2.12
CA THR A 168 -2.87 -7.15 1.18
C THR A 168 -3.08 -6.69 -0.25
N ASN A 169 -3.72 -5.53 -0.45
CA ASN A 169 -4.31 -5.11 -1.70
C ASN A 169 -5.41 -6.07 -2.18
N TRP A 170 -5.94 -5.89 -3.39
CA TRP A 170 -7.05 -6.69 -3.92
C TRP A 170 -6.55 -7.95 -4.65
N PRO A 171 -7.09 -9.15 -4.35
CA PRO A 171 -6.73 -10.37 -5.05
C PRO A 171 -7.28 -10.38 -6.49
N PRO A 172 -6.48 -10.74 -7.52
CA PRO A 172 -6.96 -10.77 -8.91
C PRO A 172 -8.12 -11.71 -9.17
N GLN A 173 -8.28 -12.75 -8.37
CA GLN A 173 -9.31 -13.81 -8.53
C GLN A 173 -10.45 -13.69 -7.52
N ASP A 174 -10.61 -12.52 -6.89
CA ASP A 174 -11.60 -12.29 -5.84
C ASP A 174 -11.39 -13.16 -4.56
N TRP A 175 -12.19 -12.92 -3.53
CA TRP A 175 -12.06 -13.48 -2.19
C TRP A 175 -12.77 -14.84 -2.05
N SER A 176 -12.03 -15.94 -2.15
CA SER A 176 -12.53 -17.28 -1.80
C SER A 176 -12.48 -17.52 -0.27
N ALA A 177 -13.20 -18.54 0.20
CA ALA A 177 -13.13 -18.95 1.61
C ALA A 177 -11.69 -19.32 2.04
N ALA A 178 -11.00 -20.11 1.21
CA ALA A 178 -9.60 -20.50 1.47
C ALA A 178 -8.66 -19.28 1.56
N LEU A 179 -8.88 -18.28 0.70
CA LEU A 179 -8.10 -17.05 0.74
C LEU A 179 -8.38 -16.23 2.00
N ARG A 180 -9.64 -16.15 2.44
CA ARG A 180 -10.00 -15.50 3.71
C ARG A 180 -9.31 -16.16 4.91
N ASP A 181 -9.31 -17.49 4.97
CA ASP A 181 -8.64 -18.24 6.03
C ASP A 181 -7.12 -18.01 6.03
N GLU A 182 -6.51 -17.97 4.84
CA GLU A 182 -5.09 -17.68 4.68
C GLU A 182 -4.74 -16.27 5.20
N VAL A 183 -5.47 -15.25 4.76
CA VAL A 183 -5.25 -13.85 5.18
C VAL A 183 -5.58 -13.65 6.66
N ALA A 184 -6.61 -14.34 7.19
CA ALA A 184 -6.92 -14.35 8.62
C ALA A 184 -5.72 -14.83 9.45
N GLY A 185 -5.00 -15.85 8.98
CA GLY A 185 -3.75 -16.29 9.60
C GLY A 185 -2.68 -15.21 9.62
N TRP A 186 -2.54 -14.43 8.54
CA TRP A 186 -1.54 -13.35 8.50
C TRP A 186 -1.90 -12.17 9.41
N ILE A 187 -3.16 -11.68 9.36
CA ILE A 187 -3.58 -10.55 10.19
C ILE A 187 -3.49 -10.85 11.68
N SER A 188 -3.63 -12.12 12.09
CA SER A 188 -3.48 -12.54 13.49
C SER A 188 -2.02 -12.52 13.97
N ALA A 189 -1.07 -12.44 13.04
CA ALA A 189 0.36 -12.53 13.35
C ALA A 189 1.10 -11.18 13.32
N VAL A 190 0.51 -10.12 12.73
CA VAL A 190 1.19 -8.83 12.49
C VAL A 190 0.75 -7.73 13.45
N GLU A 191 1.55 -6.65 13.58
CA GLU A 191 1.28 -5.52 14.48
C GLU A 191 0.35 -4.48 13.87
N HIS A 192 0.41 -4.27 12.54
CA HIS A 192 -0.42 -3.29 11.87
C HIS A 192 -1.11 -3.93 10.65
N VAL A 193 -2.43 -3.95 10.66
CA VAL A 193 -3.26 -4.38 9.52
C VAL A 193 -3.82 -3.13 8.86
N LEU A 194 -3.44 -2.87 7.59
CA LEU A 194 -3.71 -1.62 6.87
C LEU A 194 -4.57 -1.89 5.63
N LEU A 195 -5.84 -2.17 5.81
CA LEU A 195 -6.76 -2.56 4.75
C LEU A 195 -7.75 -1.43 4.41
N ASN A 196 -8.33 -1.47 3.21
CA ASN A 196 -9.46 -0.60 2.88
C ASN A 196 -10.80 -1.23 3.28
N ASP A 197 -11.89 -0.46 3.21
CA ASP A 197 -13.22 -0.88 3.65
C ASP A 197 -13.76 -2.04 2.79
N LEU A 198 -13.44 -2.10 1.52
CA LEU A 198 -13.83 -3.19 0.64
C LEU A 198 -13.08 -4.49 0.97
N GLU A 199 -11.78 -4.41 1.22
CA GLU A 199 -10.93 -5.53 1.65
C GLU A 199 -11.40 -6.08 3.01
N ILE A 200 -11.70 -5.22 3.98
CA ILE A 200 -12.23 -5.60 5.29
C ILE A 200 -13.56 -6.37 5.16
N ARG A 201 -14.51 -5.84 4.38
CA ARG A 201 -15.80 -6.48 4.15
C ARG A 201 -15.64 -7.83 3.46
N SER A 202 -14.80 -7.88 2.43
CA SER A 202 -14.55 -9.11 1.67
C SER A 202 -13.84 -10.16 2.51
N LEU A 203 -12.83 -9.79 3.29
CA LEU A 203 -12.14 -10.70 4.21
C LEU A 203 -13.08 -11.25 5.28
N ALA A 204 -13.92 -10.40 5.86
CA ALA A 204 -14.92 -10.83 6.86
C ALA A 204 -16.10 -11.60 6.26
N GLY A 205 -16.28 -11.57 4.92
CA GLY A 205 -17.46 -12.13 4.25
C GLY A 205 -18.74 -11.44 4.69
N ASN A 206 -18.73 -10.12 4.84
CA ASN A 206 -19.88 -9.35 5.30
C ASN A 206 -19.87 -7.94 4.72
N ASP A 207 -20.98 -7.53 4.10
CA ASP A 207 -21.10 -6.21 3.44
C ASP A 207 -21.27 -5.05 4.43
N ASP A 208 -21.66 -5.31 5.67
CA ASP A 208 -21.70 -4.28 6.71
C ASP A 208 -20.32 -4.10 7.33
N LEU A 209 -19.76 -2.88 7.17
CA LEU A 209 -18.41 -2.57 7.64
C LEU A 209 -18.25 -2.72 9.15
N ALA A 210 -19.24 -2.31 9.95
CA ALA A 210 -19.16 -2.41 11.40
C ALA A 210 -19.12 -3.87 11.84
N THR A 211 -20.00 -4.71 11.31
CA THR A 211 -20.02 -6.16 11.53
C THR A 211 -18.72 -6.82 11.05
N ALA A 212 -18.19 -6.41 9.91
CA ALA A 212 -16.92 -6.92 9.38
C ALA A 212 -15.74 -6.62 10.33
N ILE A 213 -15.67 -5.40 10.83
CA ILE A 213 -14.68 -4.99 11.82
C ILE A 213 -14.82 -5.79 13.12
N ASP A 214 -16.07 -5.95 13.65
CA ASP A 214 -16.33 -6.69 14.88
C ASP A 214 -15.94 -8.18 14.78
N ARG A 215 -15.95 -8.74 13.55
CA ARG A 215 -15.47 -10.10 13.27
C ARG A 215 -13.94 -10.20 13.24
N LEU A 216 -13.27 -9.20 12.65
CA LEU A 216 -11.83 -9.26 12.41
C LEU A 216 -10.99 -8.73 13.58
N ALA A 217 -11.46 -7.70 14.28
CA ALA A 217 -10.70 -7.09 15.38
C ALA A 217 -10.32 -8.08 16.51
N PRO A 218 -11.19 -9.03 16.92
CA PRO A 218 -10.82 -10.04 17.91
C PRO A 218 -9.78 -11.07 17.44
N MET A 219 -9.54 -11.18 16.13
CA MET A 219 -8.54 -12.10 15.57
C MET A 219 -7.13 -11.55 15.67
N LEU A 220 -6.96 -10.26 15.90
CA LEU A 220 -5.67 -9.62 16.01
C LEU A 220 -4.98 -10.00 17.33
N LYS A 221 -3.67 -10.10 17.29
CA LYS A 221 -2.89 -10.28 18.52
C LYS A 221 -2.99 -9.05 19.44
N SER A 222 -2.74 -9.24 20.73
CA SER A 222 -2.73 -8.15 21.72
C SER A 222 -1.78 -7.02 21.30
N GLY A 223 -2.22 -5.77 21.43
CA GLY A 223 -1.45 -4.58 21.02
C GLY A 223 -1.44 -4.28 19.54
N ALA A 224 -1.93 -5.18 18.68
CA ALA A 224 -2.01 -4.93 17.24
C ALA A 224 -3.09 -3.90 16.90
N THR A 225 -2.89 -3.25 15.76
CA THR A 225 -3.79 -2.20 15.26
C THR A 225 -4.45 -2.64 13.96
N LEU A 226 -5.78 -2.56 13.90
CA LEU A 226 -6.55 -2.62 12.66
C LEU A 226 -6.80 -1.20 12.17
N VAL A 227 -6.34 -0.89 10.97
CA VAL A 227 -6.62 0.37 10.26
C VAL A 227 -7.49 0.08 9.05
N VAL A 228 -8.59 0.81 8.93
CA VAL A 228 -9.53 0.73 7.80
C VAL A 228 -9.52 2.05 7.05
N LYS A 229 -9.00 2.02 5.82
CA LYS A 229 -9.00 3.15 4.89
C LYS A 229 -10.37 3.25 4.24
N THR A 230 -11.11 4.34 4.46
CA THR A 230 -12.50 4.52 3.99
C THR A 230 -12.63 5.55 2.85
N GLY A 231 -11.55 5.76 2.11
CA GLY A 231 -11.49 6.68 0.96
C GLY A 231 -11.84 8.12 1.35
N PRO A 232 -12.83 8.75 0.70
CA PRO A 232 -13.20 10.15 0.98
C PRO A 232 -13.66 10.39 2.42
N ARG A 233 -14.08 9.34 3.13
CA ARG A 233 -14.50 9.46 4.54
C ARG A 233 -13.31 9.50 5.51
N GLY A 234 -12.09 9.17 5.04
CA GLY A 234 -10.88 9.17 5.85
C GLY A 234 -10.45 7.78 6.28
N ALA A 235 -10.15 7.59 7.56
CA ALA A 235 -9.71 6.32 8.11
C ALA A 235 -10.18 6.13 9.54
N LEU A 236 -10.30 4.87 9.90
CA LEU A 236 -10.63 4.43 11.25
C LEU A 236 -9.54 3.46 11.73
N GLY A 237 -9.21 3.48 13.02
CA GLY A 237 -8.26 2.58 13.64
C GLY A 237 -8.81 1.98 14.92
N ILE A 238 -8.49 0.71 15.19
CA ILE A 238 -8.83 0.00 16.43
C ILE A 238 -7.55 -0.59 17.00
N GLN A 239 -7.28 -0.29 18.27
CA GLN A 239 -6.17 -0.85 19.03
C GLN A 239 -6.63 -1.10 20.47
N ASP A 240 -6.43 -2.30 20.98
CA ASP A 240 -6.84 -2.71 22.34
C ASP A 240 -8.30 -2.33 22.68
N GLY A 241 -9.21 -2.54 21.73
CA GLY A 241 -10.64 -2.22 21.87
C GLY A 241 -10.98 -0.71 21.79
N ARG A 242 -9.99 0.16 21.67
CA ARG A 242 -10.20 1.60 21.50
C ARG A 242 -10.29 1.95 20.03
N ARG A 243 -11.32 2.72 19.67
CA ARG A 243 -11.57 3.22 18.31
C ARG A 243 -11.11 4.67 18.18
N SER A 244 -10.44 4.98 17.10
CA SER A 244 -10.07 6.33 16.67
C SER A 244 -10.48 6.52 15.22
N GLU A 245 -10.94 7.73 14.86
CA GLU A 245 -11.32 8.06 13.49
C GLU A 245 -10.70 9.39 13.09
N HIS A 246 -10.38 9.50 11.79
CA HIS A 246 -9.93 10.75 11.20
C HIS A 246 -10.57 10.95 9.84
N ALA A 247 -11.24 12.09 9.65
CA ALA A 247 -11.89 12.44 8.39
C ALA A 247 -10.85 12.87 7.34
N ALA A 248 -11.04 12.47 6.09
CA ALA A 248 -10.21 12.96 5.00
C ALA A 248 -10.45 14.47 4.77
N GLN A 249 -9.39 15.19 4.41
CA GLN A 249 -9.52 16.58 4.01
C GLN A 249 -10.09 16.65 2.59
N PRO A 250 -11.03 17.58 2.32
CA PRO A 250 -11.48 17.85 0.95
C PRO A 250 -10.30 18.25 0.07
N ALA A 251 -10.19 17.64 -1.11
CA ALA A 251 -9.17 17.95 -2.08
C ALA A 251 -9.69 17.84 -3.51
N SER A 252 -9.12 18.61 -4.40
CA SER A 252 -9.32 18.39 -5.84
C SER A 252 -8.56 17.13 -6.23
N ILE A 253 -9.29 16.09 -6.65
CA ILE A 253 -8.71 14.81 -7.01
C ILE A 253 -8.16 14.89 -8.43
N PHE A 254 -6.87 14.64 -8.58
CA PHE A 254 -6.25 14.48 -9.89
C PHE A 254 -6.16 12.99 -10.27
N ASP A 255 -5.67 12.16 -9.35
CA ASP A 255 -5.48 10.73 -9.57
C ASP A 255 -5.42 10.00 -8.21
N THR A 256 -6.32 9.04 -7.99
CA THR A 256 -6.39 8.29 -6.72
C THR A 256 -5.46 7.06 -6.68
N THR A 257 -4.69 6.78 -7.75
CA THR A 257 -3.73 5.66 -7.77
C THR A 257 -2.69 5.84 -6.67
N GLY A 258 -2.45 4.80 -5.88
CA GLY A 258 -1.48 4.85 -4.78
C GLY A 258 -1.91 5.68 -3.56
N ALA A 259 -3.21 6.07 -3.47
CA ALA A 259 -3.71 6.76 -2.28
C ALA A 259 -3.59 5.90 -1.02
N GLY A 260 -3.93 4.61 -1.11
CA GLY A 260 -3.75 3.64 -0.02
C GLY A 260 -2.29 3.47 0.39
N ASP A 261 -1.40 3.35 -0.60
CA ASP A 261 0.04 3.19 -0.37
C ASP A 261 0.64 4.46 0.28
N SER A 262 0.15 5.63 -0.14
CA SER A 262 0.55 6.92 0.45
C SER A 262 0.02 7.10 1.88
N PHE A 263 -1.21 6.62 2.14
CA PHE A 263 -1.75 6.55 3.50
C PHE A 263 -0.84 5.68 4.38
N ASN A 264 -0.48 4.48 3.91
CA ASN A 264 0.40 3.56 4.64
C ASN A 264 1.74 4.24 4.97
N ALA A 265 2.35 4.93 4.00
CA ALA A 265 3.59 5.68 4.21
C ALA A 265 3.47 6.73 5.33
N GLY A 266 2.45 7.60 5.26
CA GLY A 266 2.22 8.63 6.27
C GLY A 266 1.90 8.07 7.65
N TYR A 267 1.08 7.03 7.71
CA TYR A 267 0.74 6.32 8.95
C TYR A 267 1.98 5.70 9.60
N LEU A 268 2.77 4.94 8.83
CA LEU A 268 3.94 4.23 9.36
C LEU A 268 5.06 5.18 9.78
N LEU A 269 5.31 6.26 9.03
CA LEU A 269 6.28 7.28 9.44
C LEU A 269 5.89 7.92 10.77
N ALA A 270 4.62 8.24 10.98
CA ALA A 270 4.14 8.77 12.25
C ALA A 270 4.30 7.74 13.40
N ARG A 271 4.01 6.46 13.16
CA ARG A 271 4.25 5.38 14.14
C ARG A 271 5.73 5.28 14.53
N LEU A 272 6.63 5.36 13.56
CA LEU A 272 8.09 5.36 13.80
C LEU A 272 8.58 6.57 14.62
N GLU A 273 7.87 7.69 14.52
CA GLU A 273 8.10 8.88 15.35
C GLU A 273 7.47 8.78 16.76
N GLY A 274 6.79 7.66 17.08
CA GLY A 274 6.14 7.43 18.37
C GLY A 274 4.74 8.05 18.49
N ALA A 275 4.14 8.49 17.38
CA ALA A 275 2.79 9.04 17.39
C ALA A 275 1.74 8.00 17.82
N GLY A 276 0.71 8.46 18.53
CA GLY A 276 -0.46 7.67 18.90
C GLY A 276 -1.31 7.29 17.69
N LEU A 277 -2.33 6.43 17.90
CA LEU A 277 -3.19 5.95 16.80
C LEU A 277 -3.88 7.10 16.06
N ALA A 278 -4.50 8.04 16.78
CA ALA A 278 -5.23 9.15 16.18
C ALA A 278 -4.33 10.07 15.31
N GLU A 279 -3.12 10.36 15.79
CA GLU A 279 -2.14 11.18 15.07
C GLU A 279 -1.61 10.45 13.83
N SER A 280 -1.41 9.12 13.93
CA SER A 280 -0.96 8.30 12.82
C SER A 280 -2.04 8.18 11.72
N LEU A 281 -3.33 8.06 12.08
CA LEU A 281 -4.43 8.13 11.12
C LEU A 281 -4.49 9.49 10.42
N ALA A 282 -4.32 10.59 11.17
CA ALA A 282 -4.25 11.94 10.62
C ALA A 282 -3.10 12.09 9.61
N ALA A 283 -1.91 11.57 9.95
CA ALA A 283 -0.75 11.58 9.06
C ALA A 283 -0.98 10.77 7.78
N GLY A 284 -1.59 9.58 7.89
CA GLY A 284 -1.98 8.76 6.75
C GLY A 284 -2.97 9.46 5.82
N CYS A 285 -4.05 10.03 6.37
CA CYS A 285 -5.04 10.80 5.60
C CYS A 285 -4.40 12.02 4.91
N ALA A 286 -3.54 12.77 5.61
CA ALA A 286 -2.83 13.91 5.05
C ALA A 286 -1.91 13.51 3.89
N ALA A 287 -1.16 12.42 4.03
CA ALA A 287 -0.28 11.89 2.99
C ALA A 287 -1.08 11.45 1.75
N ALA A 288 -2.16 10.68 1.93
CA ALA A 288 -3.04 10.28 0.84
C ALA A 288 -3.61 11.50 0.11
N THR A 289 -4.17 12.48 0.84
CA THR A 289 -4.74 13.71 0.29
C THR A 289 -3.71 14.50 -0.52
N ALA A 290 -2.48 14.64 0.02
CA ALA A 290 -1.42 15.38 -0.66
C ALA A 290 -0.98 14.72 -1.97
N VAL A 291 -0.95 13.38 -2.03
CA VAL A 291 -0.54 12.64 -3.24
C VAL A 291 -1.62 12.68 -4.32
N ILE A 292 -2.89 12.45 -3.98
CA ILE A 292 -4.00 12.43 -4.96
C ILE A 292 -4.31 13.79 -5.57
N ALA A 293 -3.94 14.89 -4.87
CA ALA A 293 -4.20 16.26 -5.30
C ALA A 293 -3.12 16.82 -6.22
N ARG A 294 -2.01 16.10 -6.46
CA ARG A 294 -0.84 16.64 -7.18
C ARG A 294 -0.43 15.81 -8.38
N PHE A 295 -0.16 16.55 -9.47
CA PHE A 295 0.51 16.00 -10.65
C PHE A 295 1.49 17.03 -11.23
N PRO A 296 2.66 16.65 -11.72
CA PRO A 296 3.32 15.37 -11.44
C PRO A 296 3.61 15.19 -9.95
N ARG A 297 3.64 13.94 -9.47
CA ARG A 297 3.94 13.63 -8.07
C ARG A 297 5.35 14.10 -7.74
N ARG A 298 5.48 14.98 -6.77
CA ARG A 298 6.76 15.58 -6.31
C ARG A 298 6.77 15.59 -4.79
N SER A 299 7.97 15.79 -4.22
CA SER A 299 8.13 15.96 -2.77
C SER A 299 7.16 17.01 -2.21
N ILE A 300 6.61 16.71 -1.04
CA ILE A 300 5.63 17.53 -0.34
C ILE A 300 6.40 18.37 0.68
N ALA A 301 6.21 19.69 0.66
CA ALA A 301 6.85 20.54 1.66
C ALA A 301 6.32 20.22 3.07
N ALA A 302 7.21 20.17 4.06
CA ALA A 302 6.85 19.87 5.46
C ALA A 302 5.75 20.81 6.00
N GLY A 303 5.73 22.07 5.56
CA GLY A 303 4.68 23.02 5.90
C GLY A 303 3.28 22.67 5.36
N ASP A 304 3.18 22.02 4.20
CA ASP A 304 1.91 21.56 3.63
C ASP A 304 1.36 20.36 4.42
N LEU A 305 2.24 19.44 4.83
CA LEU A 305 1.87 18.31 5.68
C LEU A 305 1.41 18.78 7.07
N ALA A 306 2.10 19.76 7.67
CA ALA A 306 1.69 20.32 8.94
C ALA A 306 0.29 20.95 8.89
N ARG A 307 -0.04 21.68 7.80
CA ARG A 307 -1.37 22.26 7.60
C ARG A 307 -2.47 21.18 7.45
N LEU A 308 -2.16 20.05 6.82
CA LEU A 308 -3.10 18.93 6.66
C LEU A 308 -3.32 18.15 7.96
N ARG A 309 -2.33 18.15 8.87
CA ARG A 309 -2.41 17.49 10.20
C ARG A 309 -3.25 18.28 11.23
N VAL A 310 -3.36 19.61 11.11
CA VAL A 310 -3.86 20.50 12.17
C VAL A 310 -5.39 20.72 12.16
N ARG A 311 -6.11 20.37 11.10
CA ARG A 311 -7.56 20.53 11.08
C ARG A 311 -8.25 19.41 11.87
N GLN A 312 -8.79 19.76 13.05
CA GLN A 312 -9.62 18.89 13.88
C GLN A 312 -10.91 18.47 13.16
N PRO A 313 -11.46 17.26 13.45
CA PRO A 313 -12.68 16.79 12.83
C PRO A 313 -13.86 17.72 13.19
N VAL A 314 -14.66 18.06 12.20
CA VAL A 314 -16.01 18.61 12.43
C VAL A 314 -16.84 17.45 13.00
N PRO A 315 -17.52 17.60 14.16
CA PRO A 315 -18.40 16.57 14.67
C PRO A 315 -19.49 16.26 13.64
N LEU A 316 -19.64 14.97 13.30
CA LEU A 316 -20.77 14.50 12.51
C LEU A 316 -22.05 14.76 13.33
N GLU A 317 -22.88 15.70 12.90
CA GLU A 317 -24.24 15.84 13.42
C GLU A 317 -25.00 14.53 13.14
N THR A 318 -25.42 13.87 14.21
CA THR A 318 -26.35 12.74 14.13
C THR A 318 -27.67 13.25 13.56
N PRO A 319 -28.21 12.69 12.47
CA PRO A 319 -29.56 13.03 12.03
C PRO A 319 -30.57 12.61 13.12
N ARG A 320 -31.47 13.54 13.47
CA ARG A 320 -32.59 13.29 14.36
C ARG A 320 -33.64 12.43 13.70
#